data_c2146008039366b581e04752d743022c
#
_entry.id   c2146008039366b581e04752d743022c
#
_cell.length_a   1.000
_cell.length_b   1.000
_cell.length_c   1.000
_cell.angle_alpha   90.00
_cell.angle_beta   90.00
_cell.angle_gamma   90.00
#
_symmetry.space_group_name_H-M   'P 1'
#
loop_
_entity.id
_entity.type
_entity.pdbx_description
1 polymer ?
#
loop_
_entity_poly.entity_id
_entity_poly.type
_entity_poly.pdbx_seq_one_letter_code
_entity_poly.pdbx_strand_id
1 'polypeptide(L)'
;REVFGNIDFRRAMSIAINRSEMNEIGFFGQGTPRAYTGFSPLPAFADASMETYATEYDPAGANALLDGLGMADTDGDGIRELPNGDKLVLNLNFSTQGIAGQTVELAAQYWRDVGIASVVKEVTPDEYRSAQSSNKLDVSMWRKGQPLAIVLGNNELLVPPYENYFGNRNAMLWAEWIASNGS
;
A
#
# COMPACT_ATOMS: atom_id res chain seq x y z
N ARG A 1 7.20 -11.03 -5.15
CA ARG A 1 6.01 -10.93 -4.25
C ARG A 1 6.26 -11.41 -2.83
N GLU A 2 7.22 -12.30 -2.60
CA GLU A 2 7.57 -12.80 -1.25
C GLU A 2 7.96 -11.67 -0.30
N VAL A 3 8.68 -10.65 -0.78
CA VAL A 3 9.11 -9.51 0.04
C VAL A 3 7.93 -8.79 0.72
N PHE A 4 6.77 -8.70 0.06
CA PHE A 4 5.58 -8.09 0.66
C PHE A 4 4.96 -8.91 1.81
N GLY A 5 5.28 -10.20 1.90
CA GLY A 5 4.93 -11.05 3.03
C GLY A 5 5.70 -10.69 4.30
N ASN A 6 6.89 -10.10 4.18
CA ASN A 6 7.72 -9.73 5.30
C ASN A 6 7.19 -8.46 5.99
N ILE A 7 7.03 -8.50 7.32
CA ILE A 7 6.49 -7.38 8.09
C ILE A 7 7.48 -6.20 8.16
N ASP A 8 8.78 -6.48 8.24
CA ASP A 8 9.81 -5.45 8.34
C ASP A 8 9.94 -4.67 7.03
N PHE A 9 9.77 -5.34 5.87
CA PHE A 9 9.67 -4.66 4.59
C PHE A 9 8.48 -3.69 4.55
N ARG A 10 7.27 -4.18 4.91
CA ARG A 10 6.09 -3.31 4.92
C ARG A 10 6.22 -2.16 5.90
N ARG A 11 6.86 -2.39 7.05
CA ARG A 11 7.14 -1.34 8.05
C ARG A 11 8.13 -0.32 7.50
N ALA A 12 9.23 -0.75 6.89
CA ALA A 12 10.21 0.13 6.24
C ALA A 12 9.54 1.04 5.20
N MET A 13 8.73 0.46 4.31
CA MET A 13 7.97 1.20 3.30
C MET A 13 7.00 2.21 3.92
N SER A 14 6.45 1.91 5.09
CA SER A 14 5.52 2.79 5.80
C SER A 14 6.23 3.96 6.46
N ILE A 15 7.30 3.72 7.24
CA ILE A 15 8.01 4.76 7.97
C ILE A 15 8.90 5.64 7.07
N ALA A 16 9.17 5.20 5.84
CA ALA A 16 9.84 6.02 4.82
C ALA A 16 8.97 7.20 4.34
N ILE A 17 7.65 7.14 4.52
CA ILE A 17 6.72 8.16 3.99
C ILE A 17 6.53 9.32 4.97
N ASN A 18 6.85 10.54 4.54
CA ASN A 18 6.49 11.76 5.25
C ASN A 18 5.00 12.09 5.05
N ARG A 19 4.16 11.56 5.93
CA ARG A 19 2.71 11.76 5.85
C ARG A 19 2.27 13.19 6.09
N SER A 20 3.02 13.97 6.86
CA SER A 20 2.70 15.38 7.09
C SER A 20 2.90 16.19 5.83
N GLU A 21 4.03 16.05 5.16
CA GLU A 21 4.29 16.71 3.88
C GLU A 21 3.32 16.23 2.78
N MET A 22 3.04 14.92 2.73
CA MET A 22 2.04 14.37 1.82
C MET A 22 0.64 14.95 2.07
N ASN A 23 0.28 15.20 3.32
CA ASN A 23 -0.98 15.86 3.68
C ASN A 23 -1.01 17.31 3.19
N GLU A 24 0.07 18.06 3.38
CA GLU A 24 0.13 19.46 2.91
C GLU A 24 0.04 19.55 1.38
N ILE A 25 0.82 18.73 0.65
CA ILE A 25 0.90 18.80 -0.80
C ILE A 25 -0.33 18.15 -1.47
N GLY A 26 -0.72 16.98 -1.01
CA GLY A 26 -1.78 16.18 -1.65
C GLY A 26 -3.19 16.48 -1.16
N PHE A 27 -3.33 17.03 0.06
CA PHE A 27 -4.62 17.24 0.72
C PHE A 27 -4.78 18.63 1.34
N PHE A 28 -3.88 19.57 1.03
CA PHE A 28 -3.91 20.97 1.50
C PHE A 28 -4.01 21.10 3.04
N GLY A 29 -3.35 20.18 3.76
CA GLY A 29 -3.40 20.14 5.23
C GLY A 29 -4.74 19.70 5.83
N GLN A 30 -5.72 19.30 5.02
CA GLN A 30 -7.07 18.99 5.48
C GLN A 30 -7.25 17.55 5.97
N GLY A 31 -6.27 16.66 5.71
CA GLY A 31 -6.29 15.29 6.16
C GLY A 31 -5.75 15.12 7.57
N THR A 32 -5.97 13.95 8.14
CA THR A 32 -5.31 13.51 9.37
C THR A 32 -4.39 12.34 9.01
N PRO A 33 -3.05 12.53 9.06
CA PRO A 33 -2.09 11.46 8.82
C PRO A 33 -2.29 10.28 9.78
N ARG A 34 -2.52 9.09 9.24
CA ARG A 34 -2.71 7.86 10.03
C ARG A 34 -2.48 6.60 9.23
N ALA A 35 -2.36 5.47 9.90
CA ALA A 35 -2.36 4.17 9.26
C ALA A 35 -3.76 3.82 8.72
N TYR A 36 -3.79 2.99 7.69
CA TYR A 36 -5.05 2.48 7.15
C TYR A 36 -5.63 1.39 8.07
N THR A 37 -6.83 1.62 8.57
CA THR A 37 -7.54 0.68 9.46
C THR A 37 -8.76 0.03 8.82
N GLY A 38 -9.13 0.46 7.60
CA GLY A 38 -10.37 0.03 6.94
C GLY A 38 -11.62 0.79 7.39
N PHE A 39 -11.58 1.42 8.56
CA PHE A 39 -12.68 2.19 9.13
C PHE A 39 -12.37 3.69 9.15
N SER A 40 -13.39 4.51 8.95
CA SER A 40 -13.31 5.96 9.14
C SER A 40 -14.70 6.52 9.47
N PRO A 41 -14.95 6.98 10.71
CA PRO A 41 -14.01 6.97 11.87
C PRO A 41 -13.73 5.57 12.41
N LEU A 42 -12.67 5.46 13.24
CA LEU A 42 -12.34 4.21 13.94
C LEU A 42 -13.48 3.85 14.92
N PRO A 43 -13.99 2.62 14.91
CA PRO A 43 -15.03 2.19 15.85
C PRO A 43 -14.51 2.16 17.30
N ALA A 44 -15.40 2.40 18.26
CA ALA A 44 -15.05 2.44 19.68
C ALA A 44 -14.50 1.10 20.24
N PHE A 45 -14.74 -0.02 19.57
CA PHE A 45 -14.19 -1.32 19.96
C PHE A 45 -12.80 -1.60 19.42
N ALA A 46 -12.31 -0.78 18.47
CA ALA A 46 -10.98 -0.95 17.88
C ALA A 46 -9.92 -0.19 18.68
N ASP A 47 -8.72 -0.75 18.72
CA ASP A 47 -7.60 -0.13 19.41
C ASP A 47 -7.10 1.09 18.64
N ALA A 48 -7.06 2.25 19.29
CA ALA A 48 -6.59 3.50 18.70
C ALA A 48 -5.12 3.43 18.21
N SER A 49 -4.30 2.58 18.79
CA SER A 49 -2.91 2.36 18.34
C SER A 49 -2.81 1.86 16.91
N MET A 50 -3.89 1.26 16.37
CA MET A 50 -3.95 0.86 14.96
C MET A 50 -3.79 2.03 13.99
N GLU A 51 -4.25 3.24 14.37
CA GLU A 51 -4.14 4.43 13.52
C GLU A 51 -2.73 5.05 13.52
N THR A 52 -1.92 4.70 14.49
CA THR A 52 -0.56 5.25 14.66
C THR A 52 0.55 4.23 14.41
N TYR A 53 0.21 2.98 14.09
CA TYR A 53 1.20 1.96 13.84
C TYR A 53 2.03 2.25 12.60
N ALA A 54 3.36 2.36 12.77
CA ALA A 54 4.33 2.63 11.71
C ALA A 54 3.98 3.88 10.86
N THR A 55 3.51 4.95 11.51
CA THR A 55 3.15 6.22 10.85
C THR A 55 4.20 7.31 11.05
N GLU A 56 5.18 7.10 11.90
CA GLU A 56 6.33 7.94 12.08
C GLU A 56 7.11 8.13 10.77
N TYR A 57 7.70 9.29 10.57
CA TYR A 57 8.65 9.52 9.49
C TYR A 57 10.05 9.25 9.97
N ASP A 58 10.59 8.09 9.60
CA ASP A 58 11.93 7.64 10.00
C ASP A 58 12.65 6.94 8.84
N PRO A 59 13.21 7.69 7.88
CA PRO A 59 13.99 7.11 6.78
C PRO A 59 15.23 6.33 7.24
N ALA A 60 15.82 6.72 8.38
CA ALA A 60 16.98 5.99 8.92
C ALA A 60 16.56 4.62 9.44
N GLY A 61 15.46 4.54 10.19
CA GLY A 61 14.87 3.27 10.60
C GLY A 61 14.40 2.41 9.42
N ALA A 62 13.85 3.03 8.37
CA ALA A 62 13.49 2.32 7.14
C ALA A 62 14.72 1.67 6.48
N ASN A 63 15.82 2.42 6.35
CA ASN A 63 17.07 1.88 5.82
C ASN A 63 17.59 0.73 6.68
N ALA A 64 17.60 0.87 8.01
CA ALA A 64 18.05 -0.19 8.91
C ALA A 64 17.22 -1.48 8.79
N LEU A 65 15.90 -1.36 8.60
CA LEU A 65 15.03 -2.52 8.34
C LEU A 65 15.35 -3.19 6.99
N LEU A 66 15.55 -2.40 5.93
CA LEU A 66 15.91 -2.92 4.61
C LEU A 66 17.30 -3.59 4.63
N ASP A 67 18.29 -3.02 5.32
CA ASP A 67 19.60 -3.62 5.55
C ASP A 67 19.48 -4.96 6.29
N GLY A 68 18.62 -5.01 7.33
CA GLY A 68 18.33 -6.24 8.07
C GLY A 68 17.70 -7.36 7.24
N LEU A 69 17.06 -7.01 6.13
CA LEU A 69 16.52 -7.95 5.15
C LEU A 69 17.56 -8.39 4.09
N GLY A 70 18.79 -7.90 4.19
CA GLY A 70 19.85 -8.18 3.23
C GLY A 70 19.68 -7.46 1.89
N MET A 71 18.85 -6.42 1.86
CA MET A 71 18.68 -5.57 0.67
C MET A 71 19.76 -4.49 0.68
N ALA A 72 20.61 -4.45 -0.34
CA ALA A 72 21.72 -3.52 -0.43
C ALA A 72 21.87 -3.02 -1.86
N ASP A 73 22.32 -1.77 -2.03
CA ASP A 73 22.78 -1.26 -3.31
C ASP A 73 24.17 -1.81 -3.59
N THR A 74 24.26 -2.84 -4.42
CA THR A 74 25.51 -3.55 -4.69
C THR A 74 26.24 -3.07 -5.94
N ASP A 75 25.54 -2.37 -6.85
CA ASP A 75 26.12 -1.82 -8.08
C ASP A 75 26.32 -0.28 -8.04
N GLY A 76 25.87 0.39 -6.99
CA GLY A 76 26.10 1.81 -6.76
C GLY A 76 25.17 2.74 -7.53
N ASP A 77 24.02 2.25 -8.01
CA ASP A 77 23.04 3.05 -8.75
C ASP A 77 22.01 3.77 -7.83
N GLY A 78 22.13 3.58 -6.53
CA GLY A 78 21.24 4.16 -5.51
C GLY A 78 19.97 3.34 -5.26
N ILE A 79 19.83 2.16 -5.89
CA ILE A 79 18.69 1.26 -5.73
C ILE A 79 19.18 -0.05 -5.12
N ARG A 80 18.43 -0.54 -4.13
CA ARG A 80 18.74 -1.78 -3.44
C ARG A 80 18.32 -3.00 -4.24
N GLU A 81 19.18 -4.00 -4.30
CA GLU A 81 18.83 -5.34 -4.78
C GLU A 81 18.23 -6.18 -3.65
N LEU A 82 17.43 -7.16 -4.04
CA LEU A 82 17.00 -8.25 -3.18
C LEU A 82 18.21 -9.14 -2.82
N PRO A 83 18.14 -9.95 -1.74
CA PRO A 83 19.24 -10.85 -1.35
C PRO A 83 19.73 -11.83 -2.43
N ASN A 84 18.90 -12.08 -3.44
CA ASN A 84 19.24 -12.91 -4.59
C ASN A 84 19.90 -12.12 -5.75
N GLY A 85 20.09 -10.81 -5.58
CA GLY A 85 20.68 -9.91 -6.57
C GLY A 85 19.70 -9.31 -7.58
N ASP A 86 18.42 -9.68 -7.51
CA ASP A 86 17.42 -9.09 -8.41
C ASP A 86 17.02 -7.68 -7.98
N LYS A 87 16.81 -6.77 -8.94
CA LYS A 87 16.26 -5.43 -8.65
C LYS A 87 14.76 -5.51 -8.38
N LEU A 88 14.34 -4.92 -7.26
CA LEU A 88 12.93 -4.73 -6.96
C LEU A 88 12.46 -3.41 -7.56
N VAL A 89 11.54 -3.47 -8.51
CA VAL A 89 10.86 -2.30 -9.07
C VAL A 89 9.37 -2.41 -8.80
N LEU A 90 8.80 -1.43 -8.08
CA LEU A 90 7.39 -1.39 -7.76
C LEU A 90 6.60 -0.70 -8.88
N ASN A 91 5.58 -1.35 -9.41
CA ASN A 91 4.66 -0.74 -10.38
C ASN A 91 3.52 -0.06 -9.63
N LEU A 92 3.55 1.27 -9.62
CA LEU A 92 2.57 2.11 -8.94
C LEU A 92 1.49 2.55 -9.94
N ASN A 93 0.65 1.62 -10.34
CA ASN A 93 -0.49 1.95 -11.19
C ASN A 93 -1.56 2.66 -10.35
N PHE A 94 -2.01 3.81 -10.80
CA PHE A 94 -3.04 4.58 -10.14
C PHE A 94 -4.08 5.11 -11.12
N SER A 95 -5.22 5.51 -10.61
CA SER A 95 -6.23 6.26 -11.36
C SER A 95 -6.59 7.52 -10.61
N THR A 96 -6.65 8.65 -11.30
CA THR A 96 -7.04 9.95 -10.71
C THR A 96 -8.45 9.95 -10.14
N GLN A 97 -9.30 9.00 -10.50
CA GLN A 97 -10.58 8.76 -9.82
C GLN A 97 -10.40 8.29 -8.36
N GLY A 98 -9.31 7.57 -8.07
CA GLY A 98 -9.03 6.98 -6.75
C GLY A 98 -8.11 7.80 -5.87
N ILE A 99 -7.07 8.42 -6.45
CA ILE A 99 -6.04 9.16 -5.73
C ILE A 99 -5.41 10.22 -6.66
N ALA A 100 -4.99 11.34 -6.09
CA ALA A 100 -4.27 12.36 -6.85
C ALA A 100 -2.87 11.87 -7.24
N GLY A 101 -2.46 12.09 -8.49
CA GLY A 101 -1.15 11.67 -9.01
C GLY A 101 0.02 12.20 -8.20
N GLN A 102 -0.05 13.44 -7.74
CA GLN A 102 0.96 14.05 -6.86
C GLN A 102 1.24 13.23 -5.59
N THR A 103 0.22 12.61 -5.02
CA THR A 103 0.37 11.74 -3.82
C THR A 103 1.15 10.46 -4.17
N VAL A 104 0.93 9.93 -5.36
CA VAL A 104 1.64 8.73 -5.84
C VAL A 104 3.10 9.04 -6.15
N GLU A 105 3.36 10.18 -6.80
CA GLU A 105 4.72 10.65 -7.08
C GLU A 105 5.52 10.89 -5.80
N LEU A 106 4.91 11.51 -4.79
CA LEU A 106 5.54 11.69 -3.49
C LEU A 106 5.88 10.36 -2.82
N ALA A 107 4.98 9.38 -2.85
CA ALA A 107 5.26 8.05 -2.32
C ALA A 107 6.44 7.39 -3.05
N ALA A 108 6.48 7.49 -4.37
CA ALA A 108 7.58 7.00 -5.19
C ALA A 108 8.92 7.66 -4.83
N GLN A 109 8.91 8.98 -4.58
CA GLN A 109 10.10 9.72 -4.17
C GLN A 109 10.62 9.25 -2.80
N TYR A 110 9.75 9.18 -1.78
CA TYR A 110 10.17 8.70 -0.45
C TYR A 110 10.74 7.28 -0.48
N TRP A 111 10.18 6.41 -1.30
CA TRP A 111 10.69 5.05 -1.45
C TRP A 111 12.04 5.02 -2.18
N ARG A 112 12.20 5.87 -3.19
CA ARG A 112 13.49 6.04 -3.86
C ARG A 112 14.58 6.54 -2.90
N ASP A 113 14.24 7.45 -1.97
CA ASP A 113 15.18 8.00 -0.98
C ASP A 113 15.72 6.93 -0.01
N VAL A 114 15.03 5.79 0.11
CA VAL A 114 15.51 4.61 0.86
C VAL A 114 15.94 3.46 -0.06
N GLY A 115 16.15 3.75 -1.34
CA GLY A 115 16.71 2.81 -2.32
C GLY A 115 15.70 1.84 -2.95
N ILE A 116 14.40 2.12 -2.89
CA ILE A 116 13.38 1.28 -3.53
C ILE A 116 12.88 1.94 -4.82
N ALA A 117 13.17 1.31 -5.95
CA ALA A 117 12.72 1.81 -7.25
C ALA A 117 11.22 1.62 -7.47
N SER A 118 10.60 2.59 -8.14
CA SER A 118 9.20 2.48 -8.55
C SER A 118 8.95 3.16 -9.90
N VAL A 119 7.95 2.65 -10.62
CA VAL A 119 7.44 3.21 -11.87
C VAL A 119 6.01 3.66 -11.63
N VAL A 120 5.77 4.95 -11.75
CA VAL A 120 4.44 5.57 -11.61
C VAL A 120 3.75 5.56 -12.96
N LYS A 121 2.52 5.03 -13.02
CA LYS A 121 1.72 5.00 -14.24
C LYS A 121 0.26 5.30 -13.94
N GLU A 122 -0.26 6.35 -14.57
CA GLU A 122 -1.70 6.57 -14.61
C GLU A 122 -2.36 5.58 -15.56
N VAL A 123 -3.45 4.96 -15.11
CA VAL A 123 -4.25 4.03 -15.89
C VAL A 123 -5.73 4.43 -15.78
N THR A 124 -6.55 3.93 -16.69
CA THR A 124 -8.00 4.13 -16.62
C THR A 124 -8.59 3.45 -15.38
N PRO A 125 -9.75 3.91 -14.86
CA PRO A 125 -10.42 3.24 -13.74
C PRO A 125 -10.71 1.76 -14.00
N ASP A 126 -11.04 1.39 -15.23
CA ASP A 126 -11.35 0.01 -15.58
C ASP A 126 -10.10 -0.87 -15.66
N GLU A 127 -8.99 -0.34 -16.18
CA GLU A 127 -7.68 -1.01 -16.12
C GLU A 127 -7.24 -1.23 -14.67
N TYR A 128 -7.40 -0.20 -13.81
CA TYR A 128 -7.06 -0.31 -12.40
C TYR A 128 -7.88 -1.41 -11.71
N ARG A 129 -9.21 -1.42 -11.91
CA ARG A 129 -10.12 -2.42 -11.34
C ARG A 129 -9.79 -3.82 -11.82
N SER A 130 -9.53 -3.98 -13.13
CA SER A 130 -9.13 -5.26 -13.72
C SER A 130 -7.80 -5.77 -13.15
N ALA A 131 -6.81 -4.90 -13.00
CA ALA A 131 -5.52 -5.25 -12.40
C ALA A 131 -5.67 -5.61 -10.92
N GLN A 132 -6.53 -4.90 -10.18
CA GLN A 132 -6.81 -5.19 -8.78
C GLN A 132 -7.50 -6.54 -8.61
N SER A 133 -8.60 -6.81 -9.31
CA SER A 133 -9.34 -8.07 -9.20
C SER A 133 -8.52 -9.28 -9.65
N SER A 134 -7.64 -9.13 -10.62
CA SER A 134 -6.71 -10.19 -11.04
C SER A 134 -5.41 -10.26 -10.23
N ASN A 135 -5.32 -9.54 -9.11
CA ASN A 135 -4.14 -9.49 -8.22
C ASN A 135 -2.83 -9.13 -8.94
N LYS A 136 -2.89 -8.19 -9.88
CA LYS A 136 -1.72 -7.74 -10.68
C LYS A 136 -1.11 -6.44 -10.18
N LEU A 137 -1.70 -5.79 -9.16
CA LEU A 137 -1.11 -4.61 -8.54
C LEU A 137 -0.02 -5.03 -7.55
N ASP A 138 1.12 -4.34 -7.56
CA ASP A 138 2.15 -4.47 -6.54
C ASP A 138 1.72 -3.68 -5.29
N VAL A 139 1.19 -2.47 -5.48
CA VAL A 139 0.66 -1.62 -4.42
C VAL A 139 -0.72 -1.12 -4.82
N SER A 140 -1.70 -1.28 -3.94
CA SER A 140 -3.05 -0.76 -4.17
C SER A 140 -3.15 0.67 -3.66
N MET A 141 -3.33 1.61 -4.58
CA MET A 141 -3.43 3.04 -4.31
C MET A 141 -4.84 3.55 -4.63
N TRP A 142 -5.67 3.63 -3.61
CA TRP A 142 -7.05 4.13 -3.74
C TRP A 142 -7.50 4.72 -2.42
N ARG A 143 -8.19 5.87 -2.48
CA ARG A 143 -8.79 6.45 -1.27
C ARG A 143 -9.84 5.50 -0.72
N LYS A 144 -9.78 5.20 0.57
CA LYS A 144 -10.79 4.42 1.26
C LYS A 144 -10.72 4.64 2.78
N GLY A 145 -11.84 4.75 3.36
CA GLY A 145 -12.19 4.63 4.75
C GLY A 145 -13.71 4.64 4.77
N GLN A 146 -14.32 3.64 5.37
CA GLN A 146 -15.77 3.49 5.39
C GLN A 146 -16.27 3.53 6.83
N PRO A 147 -17.39 4.22 7.11
CA PRO A 147 -18.08 4.08 8.38
C PRO A 147 -18.42 2.63 8.66
N LEU A 148 -18.40 2.24 9.93
CA LEU A 148 -18.70 0.87 10.36
C LEU A 148 -19.99 0.32 9.75
N ALA A 149 -21.05 1.13 9.69
CA ALA A 149 -22.33 0.71 9.12
C ALA A 149 -22.23 0.27 7.65
N ILE A 150 -21.39 0.96 6.85
CA ILE A 150 -21.14 0.59 5.44
C ILE A 150 -20.33 -0.72 5.37
N VAL A 151 -19.33 -0.89 6.24
CA VAL A 151 -18.51 -2.11 6.27
C VAL A 151 -19.35 -3.33 6.68
N LEU A 152 -20.27 -3.17 7.63
CA LEU A 152 -21.19 -4.25 8.03
C LEU A 152 -22.20 -4.62 6.92
N GLY A 153 -22.53 -3.66 6.05
CA GLY A 153 -23.40 -3.93 4.89
C GLY A 153 -22.65 -4.48 3.66
N ASN A 154 -21.34 -4.28 3.62
CA ASN A 154 -20.46 -4.68 2.51
C ASN A 154 -19.21 -5.37 3.08
N ASN A 155 -19.39 -6.52 3.68
CA ASN A 155 -18.31 -7.27 4.34
C ASN A 155 -17.23 -7.78 3.37
N GLU A 156 -17.52 -7.91 2.07
CA GLU A 156 -16.57 -8.26 1.03
C GLU A 156 -15.39 -7.26 0.92
N LEU A 157 -15.55 -6.06 1.46
CA LEU A 157 -14.49 -5.05 1.43
C LEU A 157 -13.31 -5.38 2.33
N LEU A 158 -13.53 -6.12 3.41
CA LEU A 158 -12.51 -6.40 4.42
C LEU A 158 -12.34 -7.89 4.74
N VAL A 159 -13.36 -8.69 4.52
CA VAL A 159 -13.41 -10.09 4.96
C VAL A 159 -13.49 -11.00 3.74
N PRO A 160 -12.34 -11.48 3.21
CA PRO A 160 -12.39 -12.55 2.22
C PRO A 160 -12.96 -13.82 2.88
N PRO A 161 -13.59 -14.73 2.18
CA PRO A 161 -13.56 -14.89 0.74
C PRO A 161 -14.92 -14.65 0.05
N TYR A 162 -15.74 -13.76 0.55
CA TYR A 162 -17.14 -13.67 0.10
C TYR A 162 -17.30 -13.40 -1.39
N GLU A 163 -16.46 -12.52 -1.95
CA GLU A 163 -16.62 -12.09 -3.32
C GLU A 163 -15.33 -11.47 -3.86
N ASN A 164 -15.00 -11.72 -5.13
CA ASN A 164 -13.94 -11.01 -5.85
C ASN A 164 -14.50 -9.70 -6.40
N TYR A 165 -14.52 -8.69 -5.56
CA TYR A 165 -14.99 -7.37 -5.88
C TYR A 165 -13.84 -6.36 -5.88
N PHE A 166 -13.85 -5.37 -6.81
CA PHE A 166 -12.75 -4.40 -6.89
C PHE A 166 -12.50 -3.63 -5.59
N GLY A 167 -13.50 -3.53 -4.74
CA GLY A 167 -13.40 -2.94 -3.41
C GLY A 167 -12.66 -3.81 -2.40
N ASN A 168 -12.70 -5.13 -2.58
CA ASN A 168 -11.92 -6.05 -1.78
C ASN A 168 -10.42 -5.89 -2.10
N ARG A 169 -9.60 -5.74 -1.08
CA ARG A 169 -8.15 -5.52 -1.22
C ARG A 169 -7.32 -6.61 -0.58
N ASN A 170 -8.00 -7.60 -0.03
CA ASN A 170 -7.37 -8.70 0.69
C ASN A 170 -7.75 -10.01 0.04
N ALA A 171 -6.75 -10.86 -0.20
CA ALA A 171 -6.95 -12.24 -0.62
C ALA A 171 -7.87 -12.42 -1.85
N MET A 172 -7.69 -11.58 -2.89
CA MET A 172 -8.49 -11.61 -4.13
C MET A 172 -8.52 -13.00 -4.76
N LEU A 173 -7.36 -13.64 -4.88
CA LEU A 173 -7.25 -14.98 -5.48
C LEU A 173 -7.94 -16.06 -4.62
N TRP A 174 -7.98 -15.89 -3.32
CA TRP A 174 -8.74 -16.79 -2.45
C TRP A 174 -10.24 -16.62 -2.63
N ALA A 175 -10.73 -15.38 -2.73
CA ALA A 175 -12.13 -15.11 -3.04
C ALA A 175 -12.53 -15.71 -4.39
N GLU A 176 -11.69 -15.58 -5.41
CA GLU A 176 -11.89 -16.16 -6.75
C GLU A 176 -11.91 -17.69 -6.70
N TRP A 177 -10.96 -18.31 -5.98
CA TRP A 177 -10.91 -19.75 -5.79
C TRP A 177 -12.18 -20.31 -5.14
N ILE A 178 -12.72 -19.63 -4.11
CA ILE A 178 -13.97 -20.03 -3.48
C ILE A 178 -15.16 -19.82 -4.41
N ALA A 179 -15.23 -18.70 -5.15
CA ALA A 179 -16.30 -18.44 -6.10
C ALA A 179 -16.33 -19.45 -7.24
N SER A 180 -15.17 -19.99 -7.63
CA SER A 180 -15.02 -21.03 -8.65
C SER A 180 -15.19 -22.46 -8.13
N ASN A 181 -15.57 -22.65 -6.86
CA ASN A 181 -15.64 -23.96 -6.18
C ASN A 181 -14.30 -24.71 -6.18
N GLY A 182 -13.19 -24.01 -6.09
CA GLY A 182 -11.86 -24.60 -5.95
C GLY A 182 -11.18 -24.97 -7.26
N SER A 183 -11.59 -24.41 -8.38
CA SER A 183 -10.96 -24.63 -9.69
C SER A 183 -9.92 -23.58 -10.06
#